data_08e230085559fbc8022016d744690788
#
_entry.id   08e230085559fbc8022016d744690788
#
_cell.length_a   1.000
_cell.length_b   1.000
_cell.length_c   1.000
_cell.angle_alpha   90.00
_cell.angle_beta   90.00
_cell.angle_gamma   90.00
#
_symmetry.space_group_name_H-M   'P 1'
#
loop_
_entity.id
_entity.type
_entity.pdbx_description
1 polymer ?
#
loop_
_entity_poly.entity_id
_entity_poly.type
_entity_poly.pdbx_seq_one_letter_code
_entity_poly.pdbx_strand_id
1 'polypeptide(L)'
;MKTVQIFTDGACSGNPGPGGWGAILEEKELSGGEHETTNNRMELTGVIEALSALKEPCNVLLTTDSKYVVDSITKGWVYGWQKRGWVKSDKKPALNVDLWKQLLPLLEKHQVTFHWVKGHAGHPENERCDQLAVIQRDRNA
;
A
#
# COMPACT_ATOMS: atom_id res chain seq x y z
N MET A 1 -22.97 4.00 0.58
CA MET A 1 -21.69 4.29 -0.09
C MET A 1 -21.43 3.26 -1.19
N LYS A 2 -20.80 3.70 -2.26
CA LYS A 2 -20.38 2.80 -3.33
C LYS A 2 -19.35 1.80 -2.82
N THR A 3 -19.44 0.55 -3.26
CA THR A 3 -18.46 -0.49 -2.94
C THR A 3 -17.48 -0.65 -4.09
N VAL A 4 -16.18 -0.63 -3.79
CA VAL A 4 -15.11 -0.70 -4.78
C VAL A 4 -14.12 -1.80 -4.36
N GLN A 5 -13.70 -2.63 -5.32
CA GLN A 5 -12.61 -3.57 -5.11
C GLN A 5 -11.31 -2.95 -5.61
N ILE A 6 -10.28 -3.02 -4.77
CA ILE A 6 -8.95 -2.50 -5.10
C ILE A 6 -7.92 -3.60 -4.85
N PHE A 7 -6.95 -3.70 -5.76
CA PHE A 7 -5.80 -4.58 -5.63
C PHE A 7 -4.54 -3.73 -5.72
N THR A 8 -3.55 -4.00 -4.88
CA THR A 8 -2.30 -3.24 -4.88
C THR A 8 -1.11 -4.17 -4.70
N ASP A 9 0.05 -3.75 -5.22
CA ASP A 9 1.31 -4.45 -5.01
C ASP A 9 2.47 -3.45 -5.12
N GLY A 10 3.61 -3.83 -4.54
CA GLY A 10 4.85 -3.07 -4.61
C GLY A 10 6.03 -3.98 -4.87
N ALA A 11 7.04 -3.45 -5.52
CA ALA A 11 8.27 -4.18 -5.84
C ALA A 11 9.47 -3.24 -5.67
N CYS A 12 10.58 -3.79 -5.22
CA CYS A 12 11.81 -3.01 -5.05
C CYS A 12 13.02 -3.90 -5.31
N SER A 13 14.03 -3.34 -5.98
CA SER A 13 15.32 -4.00 -6.19
C SER A 13 16.32 -3.43 -5.18
N GLY A 14 16.62 -4.22 -4.14
CA GLY A 14 17.46 -3.76 -3.02
C GLY A 14 16.63 -3.07 -1.94
N ASN A 15 17.31 -2.60 -0.89
CA ASN A 15 16.66 -2.00 0.25
C ASN A 15 17.64 -1.00 0.93
N PRO A 16 17.74 0.25 0.45
CA PRO A 16 16.93 0.86 -0.61
C PRO A 16 17.41 0.54 -2.03
N GLY A 17 16.57 0.87 -3.00
CA GLY A 17 16.86 0.74 -4.43
C GLY A 17 15.68 1.20 -5.27
N PRO A 18 15.75 1.00 -6.59
CA PRO A 18 14.62 1.36 -7.46
C PRO A 18 13.41 0.49 -7.16
N GLY A 19 12.24 1.11 -7.14
CA GLY A 19 11.00 0.43 -6.84
C GLY A 19 9.84 0.94 -7.65
N GLY A 20 8.76 0.16 -7.63
CA GLY A 20 7.52 0.50 -8.29
C GLY A 20 6.32 -0.03 -7.53
N TRP A 21 5.16 0.51 -7.84
CA TRP A 21 3.89 0.06 -7.31
C TRP A 21 2.87 -0.05 -8.42
N GLY A 22 1.87 -0.91 -8.23
CA GLY A 22 0.75 -1.06 -9.13
C GLY A 22 -0.54 -1.18 -8.36
N ALA A 23 -1.62 -0.70 -8.94
CA ALA A 23 -2.95 -0.77 -8.36
C ALA A 23 -4.01 -0.97 -9.44
N ILE A 24 -5.05 -1.71 -9.09
CA ILE A 24 -6.21 -1.90 -9.95
C ILE A 24 -7.45 -1.47 -9.15
N LEU A 25 -8.18 -0.49 -9.71
CA LEU A 25 -9.44 0.00 -9.17
C LEU A 25 -10.52 -0.29 -10.20
N GLU A 26 -11.35 -1.29 -9.95
CA GLU A 26 -12.29 -1.78 -10.94
C GLU A 26 -11.51 -2.16 -12.21
N GLU A 27 -11.75 -1.47 -13.34
CA GLU A 27 -11.04 -1.72 -14.60
C GLU A 27 -9.87 -0.77 -14.84
N LYS A 28 -9.63 0.18 -13.91
CA LYS A 28 -8.58 1.19 -14.06
C LYS A 28 -7.29 0.71 -13.43
N GLU A 29 -6.19 0.85 -14.16
CA GLU A 29 -4.85 0.54 -13.66
C GLU A 29 -4.10 1.82 -13.34
N LEU A 30 -3.40 1.83 -12.20
CA LEU A 30 -2.50 2.90 -11.79
C LEU A 30 -1.13 2.28 -11.52
N SER A 31 -0.08 3.04 -11.77
CA SER A 31 1.26 2.61 -11.43
C SER A 31 2.20 3.80 -11.32
N GLY A 32 3.31 3.60 -10.62
CA GLY A 32 4.36 4.60 -10.47
C GLY A 32 5.57 3.98 -9.82
N GLY A 33 6.61 4.77 -9.65
CA GLY A 33 7.84 4.27 -9.05
C GLY A 33 8.75 5.38 -8.58
N GLU A 34 9.85 4.98 -7.93
CA GLU A 34 10.88 5.88 -7.43
C GLU A 34 12.25 5.25 -7.63
N HIS A 35 13.26 6.10 -7.84
CA HIS A 35 14.63 5.64 -8.08
C HIS A 35 15.24 5.02 -6.82
N GLU A 36 14.95 5.56 -5.64
CA GLU A 36 15.48 5.07 -4.38
C GLU A 36 14.36 4.97 -3.35
N THR A 37 13.95 3.74 -3.02
CA THR A 37 12.84 3.48 -2.12
C THR A 37 13.00 2.10 -1.47
N THR A 38 11.96 1.61 -0.80
CA THR A 38 11.93 0.28 -0.20
C THR A 38 10.65 -0.44 -0.62
N ASN A 39 10.62 -1.75 -0.45
CA ASN A 39 9.44 -2.54 -0.76
C ASN A 39 8.22 -2.05 0.05
N ASN A 40 8.40 -1.85 1.37
CA ASN A 40 7.29 -1.40 2.22
C ASN A 40 6.77 -0.02 1.82
N ARG A 41 7.66 0.89 1.40
CA ARG A 41 7.24 2.20 0.92
C ARG A 41 6.41 2.09 -0.37
N MET A 42 6.80 1.21 -1.27
CA MET A 42 6.03 0.99 -2.51
C MET A 42 4.67 0.34 -2.23
N GLU A 43 4.61 -0.58 -1.29
CA GLU A 43 3.35 -1.17 -0.85
C GLU A 43 2.40 -0.10 -0.27
N LEU A 44 2.91 0.76 0.60
CA LEU A 44 2.11 1.87 1.16
C LEU A 44 1.69 2.86 0.09
N THR A 45 2.60 3.23 -0.82
CA THR A 45 2.32 4.19 -1.87
C THR A 45 1.22 3.68 -2.81
N GLY A 46 1.24 2.40 -3.14
CA GLY A 46 0.18 1.79 -3.95
C GLY A 46 -1.20 1.96 -3.31
N VAL A 47 -1.30 1.72 -2.01
CA VAL A 47 -2.56 1.88 -1.27
C VAL A 47 -2.99 3.35 -1.24
N ILE A 48 -2.05 4.26 -0.94
CA ILE A 48 -2.33 5.70 -0.89
C ILE A 48 -2.84 6.20 -2.24
N GLU A 49 -2.14 5.87 -3.32
CA GLU A 49 -2.51 6.33 -4.65
C GLU A 49 -3.87 5.76 -5.09
N ALA A 50 -4.13 4.49 -4.78
CA ALA A 50 -5.40 3.86 -5.10
C ALA A 50 -6.56 4.54 -4.37
N LEU A 51 -6.44 4.74 -3.06
CA LEU A 51 -7.50 5.40 -2.27
C LEU A 51 -7.66 6.86 -2.65
N SER A 52 -6.56 7.55 -2.98
CA SER A 52 -6.60 8.95 -3.41
C SER A 52 -7.30 9.14 -4.75
N ALA A 53 -7.35 8.11 -5.58
CA ALA A 53 -8.04 8.17 -6.87
C ALA A 53 -9.56 8.10 -6.75
N LEU A 54 -10.08 7.72 -5.60
CA LEU A 54 -11.52 7.67 -5.35
C LEU A 54 -12.04 9.09 -5.07
N LYS A 55 -13.09 9.49 -5.82
CA LYS A 55 -13.60 10.86 -5.76
C LYS A 55 -14.58 11.12 -4.61
N GLU A 56 -15.13 10.05 -4.03
CA GLU A 56 -16.12 10.13 -2.95
C GLU A 56 -15.86 9.04 -1.92
N PRO A 57 -16.39 9.18 -0.68
CA PRO A 57 -16.26 8.11 0.29
C PRO A 57 -16.86 6.81 -0.21
N CYS A 58 -16.12 5.72 -0.06
CA CYS A 58 -16.49 4.40 -0.56
C CYS A 58 -16.31 3.33 0.51
N ASN A 59 -17.05 2.24 0.36
CA ASN A 59 -16.70 0.97 0.98
C ASN A 59 -15.66 0.30 0.09
N VAL A 60 -14.48 0.03 0.61
CA VAL A 60 -13.37 -0.51 -0.17
C VAL A 60 -13.00 -1.89 0.35
N LEU A 61 -12.97 -2.86 -0.54
CA LEU A 61 -12.32 -4.14 -0.26
C LEU A 61 -10.95 -4.11 -0.95
N LEU A 62 -9.90 -4.00 -0.15
CA LEU A 62 -8.54 -3.86 -0.66
C LEU A 62 -7.75 -5.14 -0.42
N THR A 63 -7.32 -5.75 -1.51
CA THR A 63 -6.55 -6.99 -1.49
C THR A 63 -5.08 -6.69 -1.77
N THR A 64 -4.20 -7.19 -0.92
CA THR A 64 -2.75 -7.02 -1.03
C THR A 64 -2.04 -8.22 -0.42
N ASP A 65 -0.81 -8.47 -0.86
CA ASP A 65 0.05 -9.50 -0.25
C ASP A 65 1.00 -8.91 0.80
N SER A 66 0.91 -7.61 1.07
CA SER A 66 1.77 -6.96 2.06
C SER A 66 1.28 -7.18 3.48
N LYS A 67 1.92 -8.10 4.20
CA LYS A 67 1.64 -8.30 5.62
C LYS A 67 1.95 -7.06 6.45
N TYR A 68 3.00 -6.33 6.08
CA TYR A 68 3.38 -5.11 6.77
C TYR A 68 2.21 -4.11 6.80
N VAL A 69 1.60 -3.84 5.64
CA VAL A 69 0.48 -2.91 5.54
C VAL A 69 -0.73 -3.44 6.31
N VAL A 70 -1.12 -4.68 6.04
CA VAL A 70 -2.33 -5.26 6.64
C VAL A 70 -2.20 -5.34 8.16
N ASP A 71 -1.10 -5.88 8.67
CA ASP A 71 -0.91 -6.06 10.11
C ASP A 71 -0.77 -4.73 10.84
N SER A 72 -0.05 -3.76 10.27
CA SER A 72 0.10 -2.45 10.89
C SER A 72 -1.24 -1.76 11.13
N ILE A 73 -2.20 -1.98 10.24
CA ILE A 73 -3.54 -1.39 10.35
C ILE A 73 -4.47 -2.27 11.18
N THR A 74 -4.61 -3.54 10.80
CA THR A 74 -5.63 -4.42 11.40
C THR A 74 -5.28 -4.85 12.82
N LYS A 75 -4.00 -4.96 13.14
CA LYS A 75 -3.53 -5.24 14.51
C LYS A 75 -3.36 -3.96 15.34
N GLY A 76 -3.60 -2.81 14.72
CA GLY A 76 -3.57 -1.53 15.42
C GLY A 76 -2.19 -0.96 15.70
N TRP A 77 -1.13 -1.54 15.16
CA TRP A 77 0.25 -1.10 15.44
C TRP A 77 0.47 0.37 15.09
N VAL A 78 0.00 0.79 13.91
CA VAL A 78 0.21 2.16 13.45
C VAL A 78 -0.47 3.18 14.36
N TYR A 79 -1.62 2.85 14.93
CA TYR A 79 -2.34 3.74 15.85
C TYR A 79 -1.60 3.86 17.17
N GLY A 80 -0.95 2.79 17.62
CA GLY A 80 -0.05 2.84 18.78
C GLY A 80 1.18 3.73 18.53
N TRP A 81 1.78 3.61 17.35
CA TRP A 81 2.91 4.48 16.98
C TRP A 81 2.49 5.94 16.97
N GLN A 82 1.33 6.24 16.39
CA GLN A 82 0.79 7.59 16.32
C GLN A 82 0.59 8.18 17.73
N LYS A 83 0.00 7.41 18.63
CA LYS A 83 -0.22 7.84 20.03
C LYS A 83 1.06 8.16 20.76
N ARG A 84 2.14 7.44 20.46
CA ARG A 84 3.44 7.63 21.11
C ARG A 84 4.35 8.62 20.38
N GLY A 85 3.79 9.45 19.48
CA GLY A 85 4.57 10.42 18.74
C GLY A 85 5.45 9.77 17.66
N TRP A 86 4.94 8.71 17.05
CA TRP A 86 5.61 7.94 15.99
C TRP A 86 6.85 7.19 16.50
N VAL A 87 6.69 6.63 17.68
CA VAL A 87 7.69 5.77 18.30
C VAL A 87 7.09 4.39 18.53
N LYS A 88 7.86 3.35 18.19
CA LYS A 88 7.44 1.97 18.41
C LYS A 88 7.54 1.58 19.88
N SER A 89 6.96 0.42 20.23
CA SER A 89 6.99 -0.07 21.62
C SER A 89 8.40 -0.32 22.14
N ASP A 90 9.38 -0.58 21.27
CA ASP A 90 10.79 -0.76 21.62
C ASP A 90 11.55 0.58 21.74
N LYS A 91 10.85 1.71 21.69
CA LYS A 91 11.36 3.07 21.76
C LYS A 91 12.16 3.53 20.54
N LYS A 92 12.20 2.70 19.47
CA LYS A 92 12.81 3.10 18.21
C LYS A 92 11.81 3.91 17.37
N PRO A 93 12.29 4.84 16.51
CA PRO A 93 11.38 5.59 15.63
C PRO A 93 10.60 4.65 14.70
N ALA A 94 9.32 4.93 14.50
CA ALA A 94 8.54 4.24 13.48
C ALA A 94 9.05 4.61 12.09
N LEU A 95 8.98 3.66 11.15
CA LEU A 95 9.39 3.88 9.77
C LEU A 95 8.21 4.38 8.93
N ASN A 96 8.52 5.03 7.81
CA ASN A 96 7.53 5.44 6.80
C ASN A 96 6.46 6.38 7.34
N VAL A 97 6.81 7.21 8.32
CA VAL A 97 5.87 8.12 8.98
C VAL A 97 5.21 9.06 8.00
N ASP A 98 5.95 9.57 7.01
CA ASP A 98 5.43 10.45 5.97
C ASP A 98 4.28 9.79 5.20
N LEU A 99 4.43 8.52 4.86
CA LEU A 99 3.41 7.76 4.13
C LEU A 99 2.22 7.41 5.04
N TRP A 100 2.48 7.01 6.28
CA TRP A 100 1.41 6.74 7.23
C TRP A 100 0.55 7.98 7.49
N LYS A 101 1.16 9.15 7.56
CA LYS A 101 0.42 10.41 7.71
C LYS A 101 -0.47 10.74 6.51
N GLN A 102 -0.12 10.25 5.34
CA GLN A 102 -0.97 10.38 4.16
C GLN A 102 -2.08 9.33 4.13
N LEU A 103 -1.79 8.12 4.59
CA LEU A 103 -2.74 7.00 4.52
C LEU A 103 -3.85 7.09 5.57
N LEU A 104 -3.51 7.45 6.81
CA LEU A 104 -4.50 7.43 7.90
C LEU A 104 -5.74 8.29 7.62
N PRO A 105 -5.64 9.52 7.09
CA PRO A 105 -6.83 10.28 6.73
C PRO A 105 -7.69 9.61 5.66
N LEU A 106 -7.06 8.88 4.73
CA LEU A 106 -7.80 8.14 3.71
C LEU A 106 -8.58 6.97 4.32
N LEU A 107 -8.03 6.33 5.34
CA LEU A 107 -8.72 5.26 6.06
C LEU A 107 -9.90 5.79 6.88
N GLU A 108 -9.86 7.05 7.28
CA GLU A 108 -11.00 7.71 7.93
C GLU A 108 -12.08 8.11 6.92
N LYS A 109 -11.66 8.55 5.73
CA LYS A 109 -12.59 8.98 4.67
C LYS A 109 -13.38 7.80 4.11
N HIS A 110 -12.74 6.66 3.93
CA HIS A 110 -13.33 5.46 3.33
C HIS A 110 -13.48 4.36 4.39
N GLN A 111 -14.44 3.45 4.17
CA GLN A 111 -14.50 2.22 4.97
C GLN A 111 -13.68 1.16 4.25
N VAL A 112 -12.46 0.92 4.71
CA VAL A 112 -11.53 0.00 4.06
C VAL A 112 -11.46 -1.31 4.84
N THR A 113 -11.77 -2.39 4.15
CA THR A 113 -11.55 -3.75 4.65
C THR A 113 -10.35 -4.32 3.92
N PHE A 114 -9.33 -4.71 4.67
CA PHE A 114 -8.11 -5.30 4.09
C PHE A 114 -8.24 -6.81 4.01
N HIS A 115 -7.90 -7.34 2.84
CA HIS A 115 -7.84 -8.78 2.60
C HIS A 115 -6.41 -9.14 2.22
N TRP A 116 -5.73 -9.85 3.11
CA TRP A 116 -4.38 -10.32 2.81
C TRP A 116 -4.45 -11.60 1.98
N VAL A 117 -3.64 -11.67 0.92
CA VAL A 117 -3.44 -12.88 0.13
C VAL A 117 -1.97 -13.20 0.07
N LYS A 118 -1.64 -14.47 -0.08
CA LYS A 118 -0.26 -14.88 -0.27
C LYS A 118 0.21 -14.43 -1.66
N GLY A 119 1.40 -13.84 -1.73
CA GLY A 119 2.00 -13.41 -2.99
C GLY A 119 2.23 -14.59 -3.94
N HIS A 120 2.03 -14.34 -5.23
CA HIS A 120 2.21 -15.33 -6.30
C HIS A 120 1.35 -16.59 -6.13
N ALA A 121 0.15 -16.43 -5.61
CA ALA A 121 -0.78 -17.55 -5.39
C ALA A 121 -1.81 -17.71 -6.52
N GLY A 122 -1.54 -17.16 -7.70
CA GLY A 122 -2.38 -17.34 -8.88
C GLY A 122 -3.60 -16.43 -8.96
N HIS A 123 -3.65 -15.34 -8.20
CA HIS A 123 -4.73 -14.35 -8.28
C HIS A 123 -4.47 -13.40 -9.45
N PRO A 124 -5.31 -13.38 -10.50
CA PRO A 124 -5.03 -12.59 -11.72
C PRO A 124 -4.77 -11.10 -11.47
N GLU A 125 -5.59 -10.46 -10.65
CA GLU A 125 -5.48 -9.03 -10.37
C GLU A 125 -4.19 -8.73 -9.59
N ASN A 126 -3.83 -9.58 -8.64
CA ASN A 126 -2.59 -9.41 -7.88
C ASN A 126 -1.37 -9.64 -8.75
N GLU A 127 -1.42 -10.61 -9.66
CA GLU A 127 -0.34 -10.82 -10.63
C GLU A 127 -0.20 -9.64 -11.59
N ARG A 128 -1.31 -9.05 -12.00
CA ARG A 128 -1.26 -7.84 -12.84
C ARG A 128 -0.67 -6.66 -12.08
N CYS A 129 -1.01 -6.47 -10.81
CA CYS A 129 -0.41 -5.44 -9.97
C CYS A 129 1.10 -5.65 -9.82
N ASP A 130 1.54 -6.90 -9.66
CA ASP A 130 2.95 -7.23 -9.60
C ASP A 130 3.66 -6.85 -10.90
N GLN A 131 3.07 -7.16 -12.05
CA GLN A 131 3.64 -6.78 -13.35
C GLN A 131 3.78 -5.26 -13.47
N LEU A 132 2.74 -4.51 -13.09
CA LEU A 132 2.78 -3.04 -13.10
C LEU A 132 3.90 -2.50 -12.20
N ALA A 133 4.02 -3.07 -11.00
CA ALA A 133 5.05 -2.67 -10.04
C ALA A 133 6.46 -2.96 -10.57
N VAL A 134 6.67 -4.13 -11.14
CA VAL A 134 7.96 -4.55 -11.71
C VAL A 134 8.35 -3.68 -12.90
N ILE A 135 7.42 -3.36 -13.78
CA ILE A 135 7.67 -2.46 -14.92
C ILE A 135 8.15 -1.09 -14.42
N GLN A 136 7.49 -0.53 -13.42
CA GLN A 136 7.86 0.78 -12.87
C GLN A 136 9.18 0.71 -12.12
N ARG A 137 9.45 -0.36 -11.37
CA ARG A 137 10.74 -0.59 -10.73
C ARG A 137 11.88 -0.54 -11.75
N ASP A 138 11.71 -1.26 -12.86
CA ASP A 138 12.74 -1.37 -13.89
C ASP A 138 12.94 -0.05 -14.64
N ARG A 139 11.87 0.73 -14.82
CA ARG A 139 11.96 2.08 -15.41
C ARG A 139 12.72 3.06 -14.54
N ASN A 140 12.74 2.84 -13.24
CA ASN A 140 13.38 3.72 -12.25
C ASN A 140 14.77 3.23 -11.84
N ALA A 141 15.24 2.17 -12.45
CA ALA A 141 16.56 1.62 -12.17
C ALA A 141 17.70 2.51 -12.67
#